data_90780c8839fcd40feecfee9d983654b3
#
_entry.id   90780c8839fcd40feecfee9d983654b3
#
_cell.length_a   1.000
_cell.length_b   1.000
_cell.length_c   1.000
_cell.angle_alpha   90.00
_cell.angle_beta   90.00
_cell.angle_gamma   90.00
#
_symmetry.space_group_name_H-M   'P 1'
#
loop_
_entity.id
_entity.type
_entity.pdbx_description
1 polymer ?
#
loop_
_entity_poly.entity_id
_entity_poly.type
_entity_poly.pdbx_seq_one_letter_code
_entity_poly.pdbx_strand_id
1 'polypeptide(L)'
;MLATKNEKFFELLLEKDLLTKEDVFKLSKIYKGDSFAIFKRLCQGFRGGAANKFELGIIWGDSIGFSFVELGKTLFQSEVVHQLPEKFARKNKIIPIYQFGDIVTLATANPRDASVLANAESIINKKVSPVFALPEEIEDAIEIHYQSAGVLENLTKGLVDGDGITDFVEYGREISNEQLKEIAGTEAIVQLVRSLLLFAIKERASDIHLEPFETHVQVRFRIDGFLELKLNLGKAIHIPLISRLKILAKLDITERRKPQDGRISLALANRSIEFRFSTIPTIHGEKIVLRIMGHVVEQPIPNIEELGFSHENLQKVKELMQTPNGVIFVTGPTGSGKTTTLFSMLKHINKPGINILTIEDPVEYKMEGINQVQVNPHIGLDFATALRSFLRQDPDVILLGEVRDVETAKIASQAALTGHLVLTTMHTNNSFQEVTRLV
;
A
#
# COMPACT_ATOMS: atom_id res chain seq x y z
N MET A 1 24.01 -12.33 19.64
CA MET A 1 23.13 -13.47 19.39
C MET A 1 23.84 -14.38 18.41
N LEU A 2 24.17 -15.60 18.81
CA LEU A 2 24.88 -16.57 17.99
C LEU A 2 23.98 -16.99 16.82
N ALA A 3 24.48 -16.82 15.60
CA ALA A 3 23.83 -17.28 14.37
C ALA A 3 23.73 -18.83 14.44
N THR A 4 22.55 -19.33 14.80
CA THR A 4 22.27 -20.75 14.73
C THR A 4 22.05 -21.10 13.26
N LYS A 5 22.93 -21.91 12.68
CA LYS A 5 22.72 -22.53 11.39
C LYS A 5 21.41 -23.32 11.45
N ASN A 6 20.37 -22.83 10.77
CA ASN A 6 19.12 -23.56 10.64
C ASN A 6 19.21 -24.45 9.39
N GLU A 7 19.79 -25.63 9.53
CA GLU A 7 19.97 -26.59 8.44
C GLU A 7 18.62 -27.00 7.82
N LYS A 8 17.60 -27.20 8.67
CA LYS A 8 16.25 -27.55 8.23
C LYS A 8 15.63 -26.48 7.30
N PHE A 9 15.96 -25.21 7.49
CA PHE A 9 15.50 -24.13 6.60
C PHE A 9 16.05 -24.32 5.18
N PHE A 10 17.33 -24.63 5.04
CA PHE A 10 17.94 -24.87 3.73
C PHE A 10 17.44 -26.15 3.08
N GLU A 11 17.20 -27.21 3.86
CA GLU A 11 16.60 -28.45 3.37
C GLU A 11 15.22 -28.18 2.75
N LEU A 12 14.35 -27.47 3.45
CA LEU A 12 13.01 -27.10 2.97
C LEU A 12 13.04 -26.22 1.70
N LEU A 13 14.01 -25.29 1.60
CA LEU A 13 14.18 -24.46 0.40
C LEU A 13 14.63 -25.27 -0.81
N LEU A 14 15.47 -26.30 -0.60
CA LEU A 14 15.92 -27.21 -1.65
C LEU A 14 14.82 -28.18 -2.07
N GLU A 15 14.05 -28.73 -1.13
CA GLU A 15 12.90 -29.61 -1.39
C GLU A 15 11.81 -28.93 -2.22
N LYS A 16 11.63 -27.63 -2.04
CA LYS A 16 10.64 -26.84 -2.78
C LYS A 16 11.20 -26.19 -4.06
N ASP A 17 12.39 -26.55 -4.48
CA ASP A 17 13.08 -26.01 -5.66
C ASP A 17 13.21 -24.45 -5.69
N LEU A 18 13.14 -23.80 -4.52
CA LEU A 18 13.28 -22.35 -4.39
C LEU A 18 14.74 -21.90 -4.48
N LEU A 19 15.69 -22.76 -4.13
CA LEU A 19 17.12 -22.53 -4.25
C LEU A 19 17.81 -23.80 -4.77
N THR A 20 18.94 -23.59 -5.47
CA THR A 20 19.87 -24.68 -5.80
C THR A 20 20.93 -24.83 -4.70
N LYS A 21 21.60 -25.99 -4.65
CA LYS A 21 22.73 -26.20 -3.72
C LYS A 21 23.82 -25.16 -3.89
N GLU A 22 24.03 -24.70 -5.12
CA GLU A 22 25.00 -23.64 -5.43
C GLU A 22 24.59 -22.29 -4.85
N ASP A 23 23.29 -21.96 -4.88
CA ASP A 23 22.75 -20.74 -4.28
C ASP A 23 22.88 -20.74 -2.77
N VAL A 24 22.54 -21.85 -2.12
CA VAL A 24 22.70 -22.03 -0.67
C VAL A 24 24.17 -21.82 -0.28
N PHE A 25 25.10 -22.40 -1.05
CA PHE A 25 26.53 -22.24 -0.80
C PHE A 25 26.97 -20.78 -0.95
N LYS A 26 26.56 -20.08 -2.02
CA LYS A 26 26.86 -18.66 -2.26
C LYS A 26 26.33 -17.77 -1.15
N LEU A 27 25.05 -17.95 -0.79
CA LEU A 27 24.40 -17.16 0.28
C LEU A 27 25.05 -17.44 1.63
N SER A 28 25.32 -18.70 1.96
CA SER A 28 25.99 -19.06 3.22
C SER A 28 27.38 -18.45 3.34
N LYS A 29 28.11 -18.31 2.23
CA LYS A 29 29.42 -17.64 2.21
C LYS A 29 29.28 -16.13 2.43
N ILE A 30 28.31 -15.47 1.76
CA ILE A 30 28.08 -14.02 1.85
C ILE A 30 27.62 -13.65 3.26
N TYR A 31 26.67 -14.38 3.83
CA TYR A 31 26.06 -14.11 5.14
C TYR A 31 26.69 -14.88 6.30
N LYS A 32 27.88 -15.46 6.10
CA LYS A 32 28.65 -16.20 7.11
C LYS A 32 27.84 -17.28 7.84
N GLY A 33 26.89 -17.89 7.15
CA GLY A 33 26.01 -18.93 7.69
C GLY A 33 24.87 -18.42 8.59
N ASP A 34 24.60 -17.12 8.62
CA ASP A 34 23.43 -16.56 9.30
C ASP A 34 22.15 -16.85 8.48
N SER A 35 21.44 -17.89 8.88
CA SER A 35 20.22 -18.35 8.21
C SER A 35 19.11 -17.31 8.23
N PHE A 36 19.03 -16.47 9.29
CA PHE A 36 18.00 -15.44 9.37
C PHE A 36 18.31 -14.25 8.44
N ALA A 37 19.58 -13.88 8.33
CA ALA A 37 20.00 -12.86 7.35
C ALA A 37 19.75 -13.33 5.91
N ILE A 38 19.97 -14.63 5.63
CA ILE A 38 19.66 -15.23 4.33
C ILE A 38 18.15 -15.22 4.09
N PHE A 39 17.33 -15.63 5.06
CA PHE A 39 15.87 -15.56 4.98
C PHE A 39 15.39 -14.12 4.66
N LYS A 40 15.89 -13.11 5.37
CA LYS A 40 15.58 -11.70 5.09
C LYS A 40 15.96 -11.29 3.66
N ARG A 41 17.13 -11.70 3.19
CA ARG A 41 17.58 -11.43 1.83
C ARG A 41 16.68 -12.05 0.78
N LEU A 42 16.21 -13.28 1.02
CA LEU A 42 15.27 -13.97 0.14
C LEU A 42 13.91 -13.24 0.10
N CYS A 43 13.42 -12.75 1.24
CA CYS A 43 12.19 -11.94 1.31
C CYS A 43 12.29 -10.61 0.53
N GLN A 44 13.50 -10.09 0.30
CA GLN A 44 13.75 -8.88 -0.50
C GLN A 44 13.88 -9.15 -2.01
N GLY A 45 13.78 -10.41 -2.43
CA GLY A 45 13.98 -10.88 -3.80
C GLY A 45 15.41 -11.38 -4.07
N PHE A 46 15.53 -12.54 -4.66
CA PHE A 46 16.78 -13.15 -5.09
C PHE A 46 16.61 -13.71 -6.51
N ARG A 47 17.50 -13.39 -7.44
CA ARG A 47 17.50 -13.80 -8.86
C ARG A 47 16.27 -13.40 -9.70
N GLY A 48 15.60 -12.30 -9.39
CA GLY A 48 14.47 -11.82 -10.22
C GLY A 48 13.21 -12.69 -10.16
N GLY A 49 13.23 -13.79 -9.41
CA GLY A 49 12.08 -14.61 -9.05
C GLY A 49 11.77 -14.35 -7.58
N ALA A 50 10.74 -13.59 -7.29
CA ALA A 50 10.32 -13.38 -5.92
C ALA A 50 9.71 -14.69 -5.41
N ALA A 51 10.46 -15.45 -4.62
CA ALA A 51 9.81 -16.39 -3.72
C ALA A 51 8.80 -15.58 -2.90
N ASN A 52 7.56 -16.01 -2.87
CA ASN A 52 6.50 -15.31 -2.17
C ASN A 52 6.92 -15.14 -0.69
N LYS A 53 6.98 -13.89 -0.20
CA LYS A 53 7.35 -13.56 1.19
C LYS A 53 6.56 -14.39 2.21
N PHE A 54 5.30 -14.68 1.89
CA PHE A 54 4.42 -15.51 2.70
C PHE A 54 4.90 -16.98 2.72
N GLU A 55 5.25 -17.53 1.57
CA GLU A 55 5.78 -18.90 1.45
C GLU A 55 7.11 -19.05 2.19
N LEU A 56 8.03 -18.10 2.03
CA LEU A 56 9.27 -18.05 2.80
C LEU A 56 9.04 -17.95 4.30
N GLY A 57 8.03 -17.17 4.72
CA GLY A 57 7.62 -17.06 6.12
C GLY A 57 7.13 -18.39 6.69
N ILE A 58 6.33 -19.13 5.94
CA ILE A 58 5.89 -20.48 6.32
C ILE A 58 7.09 -21.43 6.44
N ILE A 59 7.97 -21.46 5.43
CA ILE A 59 9.17 -22.33 5.43
C ILE A 59 10.07 -22.00 6.63
N TRP A 60 10.26 -20.72 6.92
CA TRP A 60 11.03 -20.31 8.09
C TRP A 60 10.35 -20.76 9.38
N GLY A 61 9.05 -20.52 9.53
CA GLY A 61 8.26 -20.95 10.68
C GLY A 61 8.36 -22.46 10.91
N ASP A 62 8.13 -23.26 9.87
CA ASP A 62 8.24 -24.72 9.91
C ASP A 62 9.65 -25.18 10.31
N SER A 63 10.68 -24.49 9.84
CA SER A 63 12.06 -24.81 10.16
C SER A 63 12.42 -24.56 11.63
N ILE A 64 11.74 -23.61 12.29
CA ILE A 64 11.91 -23.30 13.71
C ILE A 64 10.84 -23.96 14.61
N GLY A 65 9.82 -24.59 14.02
CA GLY A 65 8.74 -25.29 14.73
C GLY A 65 7.63 -24.38 15.24
N PHE A 66 7.37 -23.23 14.61
CA PHE A 66 6.31 -22.29 14.95
C PHE A 66 5.51 -21.86 13.71
N SER A 67 4.21 -21.63 13.87
CA SER A 67 3.38 -21.13 12.80
C SER A 67 3.78 -19.70 12.42
N PHE A 68 3.79 -19.41 11.11
CA PHE A 68 3.98 -18.07 10.59
C PHE A 68 2.65 -17.33 10.50
N VAL A 69 2.66 -16.04 10.80
CA VAL A 69 1.51 -15.15 10.64
C VAL A 69 1.91 -13.88 9.88
N GLU A 70 1.10 -13.51 8.89
CA GLU A 70 1.22 -12.25 8.16
C GLU A 70 0.37 -11.19 8.85
N LEU A 71 1.02 -10.29 9.59
CA LEU A 71 0.31 -9.32 10.45
C LEU A 71 -0.54 -8.32 9.67
N GLY A 72 -0.14 -7.98 8.43
CA GLY A 72 -0.92 -7.10 7.57
C GLY A 72 -2.30 -7.64 7.20
N LYS A 73 -2.50 -8.96 7.23
CA LYS A 73 -3.76 -9.64 6.93
C LYS A 73 -4.49 -10.16 8.17
N THR A 74 -3.88 -10.05 9.33
CA THR A 74 -4.39 -10.60 10.59
C THR A 74 -5.38 -9.63 11.23
N LEU A 75 -6.44 -10.18 11.83
CA LEU A 75 -7.37 -9.43 12.66
C LEU A 75 -6.81 -9.34 14.08
N PHE A 76 -6.78 -8.13 14.63
CA PHE A 76 -6.34 -7.87 15.98
C PHE A 76 -7.55 -7.57 16.88
N GLN A 77 -7.55 -8.15 18.07
CA GLN A 77 -8.45 -7.73 19.13
C GLN A 77 -7.82 -6.57 19.91
N SER A 78 -8.37 -5.37 19.76
CA SER A 78 -7.78 -4.15 20.35
C SER A 78 -7.56 -4.25 21.86
N GLU A 79 -8.51 -4.84 22.58
CA GLU A 79 -8.43 -5.05 24.03
C GLU A 79 -7.30 -6.00 24.42
N VAL A 80 -6.99 -6.98 23.57
CA VAL A 80 -5.91 -7.96 23.81
C VAL A 80 -4.55 -7.33 23.55
N VAL A 81 -4.42 -6.52 22.51
CA VAL A 81 -3.18 -5.79 22.22
C VAL A 81 -2.73 -4.94 23.43
N HIS A 82 -3.68 -4.24 24.04
CA HIS A 82 -3.39 -3.34 25.17
C HIS A 82 -3.14 -4.05 26.51
N GLN A 83 -3.29 -5.38 26.60
CA GLN A 83 -2.87 -6.15 27.79
C GLN A 83 -1.34 -6.16 27.96
N LEU A 84 -0.58 -5.88 26.90
CA LEU A 84 0.87 -5.77 26.96
C LEU A 84 1.29 -4.31 26.81
N PRO A 85 2.13 -3.73 27.68
CA PRO A 85 2.59 -2.36 27.53
C PRO A 85 3.39 -2.12 26.24
N GLU A 86 3.13 -1.02 25.53
CA GLU A 86 3.80 -0.67 24.27
C GLU A 86 5.33 -0.70 24.37
N LYS A 87 5.89 -0.15 25.47
CA LYS A 87 7.35 -0.15 25.71
C LYS A 87 7.93 -1.57 25.72
N PHE A 88 7.21 -2.53 26.32
CA PHE A 88 7.63 -3.92 26.36
C PHE A 88 7.50 -4.57 24.98
N ALA A 89 6.40 -4.32 24.28
CA ALA A 89 6.14 -4.80 22.91
C ALA A 89 7.25 -4.35 21.94
N ARG A 90 7.58 -3.04 21.93
CA ARG A 90 8.63 -2.48 21.06
C ARG A 90 10.02 -3.03 21.38
N LYS A 91 10.38 -3.07 22.68
CA LYS A 91 11.70 -3.54 23.10
C LYS A 91 11.97 -4.99 22.67
N ASN A 92 10.97 -5.84 22.78
CA ASN A 92 11.11 -7.29 22.57
C ASN A 92 10.62 -7.73 21.17
N LYS A 93 10.10 -6.82 20.34
CA LYS A 93 9.49 -7.09 19.02
C LYS A 93 8.46 -8.20 19.12
N ILE A 94 7.42 -7.93 19.92
CA ILE A 94 6.27 -8.82 20.14
C ILE A 94 4.98 -8.02 20.16
N ILE A 95 3.87 -8.63 19.74
CA ILE A 95 2.54 -8.01 19.81
C ILE A 95 1.47 -9.08 20.05
N PRO A 96 0.56 -8.89 21.03
CA PRO A 96 -0.60 -9.73 21.19
C PRO A 96 -1.56 -9.54 20.01
N ILE A 97 -2.15 -10.61 19.51
CA ILE A 97 -3.06 -10.56 18.35
C ILE A 97 -4.51 -10.72 18.81
N TYR A 98 -4.82 -11.88 19.36
CA TYR A 98 -6.16 -12.25 19.84
C TYR A 98 -6.06 -13.22 21.01
N GLN A 99 -7.18 -13.36 21.74
CA GLN A 99 -7.33 -14.30 22.84
C GLN A 99 -8.41 -15.32 22.52
N PHE A 100 -8.12 -16.58 22.85
CA PHE A 100 -9.09 -17.64 22.85
C PHE A 100 -9.06 -18.37 24.20
N GLY A 101 -10.13 -18.26 24.98
CA GLY A 101 -10.14 -18.72 26.38
C GLY A 101 -9.06 -18.02 27.20
N ASP A 102 -8.20 -18.78 27.87
CA ASP A 102 -7.09 -18.29 28.69
C ASP A 102 -5.75 -18.21 27.95
N ILE A 103 -5.77 -18.35 26.63
CA ILE A 103 -4.56 -18.32 25.80
C ILE A 103 -4.55 -17.09 24.93
N VAL A 104 -3.48 -16.31 24.98
CA VAL A 104 -3.23 -15.16 24.11
C VAL A 104 -2.25 -15.55 23.03
N THR A 105 -2.65 -15.39 21.76
CA THR A 105 -1.74 -15.56 20.64
C THR A 105 -0.83 -14.33 20.53
N LEU A 106 0.49 -14.57 20.58
CA LEU A 106 1.53 -13.54 20.62
C LEU A 106 2.42 -13.65 19.37
N ALA A 107 2.37 -12.68 18.49
CA ALA A 107 3.32 -12.61 17.39
C ALA A 107 4.68 -12.13 17.90
N THR A 108 5.75 -12.81 17.49
CA THR A 108 7.12 -12.51 17.91
C THR A 108 8.12 -12.79 16.79
N ALA A 109 9.18 -11.98 16.76
CA ALA A 109 10.31 -12.21 15.86
C ALA A 109 11.20 -13.39 16.30
N ASN A 110 11.14 -13.76 17.60
CA ASN A 110 11.88 -14.88 18.16
C ASN A 110 11.01 -15.73 19.10
N PRO A 111 10.19 -16.65 18.55
CA PRO A 111 9.30 -17.48 19.36
C PRO A 111 10.00 -18.50 20.28
N ARG A 112 11.33 -18.63 20.19
CA ARG A 112 12.14 -19.49 21.08
C ARG A 112 12.67 -18.78 22.32
N ASP A 113 12.43 -17.48 22.47
CA ASP A 113 12.90 -16.72 23.64
C ASP A 113 11.97 -16.94 24.82
N ALA A 114 12.22 -18.03 25.57
CA ALA A 114 11.43 -18.41 26.72
C ALA A 114 11.38 -17.32 27.80
N SER A 115 12.42 -16.48 27.91
CA SER A 115 12.49 -15.42 28.92
C SER A 115 11.52 -14.28 28.59
N VAL A 116 11.45 -13.88 27.34
CA VAL A 116 10.50 -12.85 26.87
C VAL A 116 9.06 -13.35 26.96
N LEU A 117 8.82 -14.63 26.60
CA LEU A 117 7.48 -15.23 26.67
C LEU A 117 7.00 -15.35 28.12
N ALA A 118 7.83 -15.82 29.06
CA ALA A 118 7.47 -15.89 30.47
C ALA A 118 7.17 -14.51 31.08
N ASN A 119 7.94 -13.48 30.71
CA ASN A 119 7.67 -12.12 31.12
C ASN A 119 6.36 -11.59 30.54
N ALA A 120 6.05 -11.90 29.27
CA ALA A 120 4.78 -11.53 28.66
C ALA A 120 3.60 -12.22 29.36
N GLU A 121 3.69 -13.53 29.68
CA GLU A 121 2.68 -14.26 30.46
C GLU A 121 2.45 -13.63 31.83
N SER A 122 3.51 -13.25 32.52
CA SER A 122 3.42 -12.58 33.81
C SER A 122 2.70 -11.23 33.73
N ILE A 123 2.97 -10.44 32.69
CA ILE A 123 2.33 -9.14 32.48
C ILE A 123 0.86 -9.30 32.12
N ILE A 124 0.54 -10.20 31.19
CA ILE A 124 -0.81 -10.45 30.67
C ILE A 124 -1.64 -11.26 31.70
N ASN A 125 -0.98 -11.96 32.61
CA ASN A 125 -1.59 -12.92 33.57
C ASN A 125 -2.39 -14.03 32.88
N LYS A 126 -1.94 -14.50 31.73
CA LYS A 126 -2.50 -15.61 30.94
C LYS A 126 -1.41 -16.36 30.21
N LYS A 127 -1.71 -17.57 29.75
CA LYS A 127 -0.79 -18.33 28.92
C LYS A 127 -0.64 -17.67 27.54
N VAL A 128 0.58 -17.70 26.97
CA VAL A 128 0.81 -17.20 25.62
C VAL A 128 1.11 -18.34 24.64
N SER A 129 0.58 -18.24 23.45
CA SER A 129 0.89 -19.11 22.31
C SER A 129 1.70 -18.30 21.29
N PRO A 130 3.03 -18.50 21.20
CA PRO A 130 3.86 -17.73 20.30
C PRO A 130 3.69 -18.17 18.85
N VAL A 131 3.61 -17.21 17.94
CA VAL A 131 3.66 -17.39 16.49
C VAL A 131 4.76 -16.53 15.90
N PHE A 132 5.41 -17.00 14.85
CA PHE A 132 6.45 -16.24 14.17
C PHE A 132 5.84 -15.17 13.27
N ALA A 133 6.35 -13.96 13.37
CA ALA A 133 6.08 -12.88 12.43
C ALA A 133 7.38 -12.13 12.10
N LEU A 134 7.39 -11.46 10.95
CA LEU A 134 8.54 -10.67 10.54
C LEU A 134 8.75 -9.48 11.49
N PRO A 135 9.98 -9.19 11.90
CA PRO A 135 10.27 -8.07 12.81
C PRO A 135 9.72 -6.74 12.30
N GLU A 136 9.81 -6.50 11.00
CA GLU A 136 9.33 -5.30 10.34
C GLU A 136 7.79 -5.18 10.42
N GLU A 137 7.07 -6.30 10.25
CA GLU A 137 5.60 -6.32 10.38
C GLU A 137 5.14 -6.12 11.83
N ILE A 138 5.92 -6.63 12.80
CA ILE A 138 5.63 -6.41 14.21
C ILE A 138 5.78 -4.94 14.57
N GLU A 139 6.84 -4.27 14.11
CA GLU A 139 7.07 -2.84 14.34
C GLU A 139 5.95 -1.99 13.75
N ASP A 140 5.54 -2.26 12.50
CA ASP A 140 4.41 -1.60 11.86
C ASP A 140 3.08 -1.87 12.60
N ALA A 141 2.84 -3.12 13.01
CA ALA A 141 1.64 -3.48 13.77
C ALA A 141 1.58 -2.78 15.14
N ILE A 142 2.71 -2.68 15.84
CA ILE A 142 2.80 -1.92 17.10
C ILE A 142 2.44 -0.45 16.86
N GLU A 143 2.99 0.17 15.81
CA GLU A 143 2.69 1.55 15.48
C GLU A 143 1.20 1.77 15.18
N ILE A 144 0.60 0.87 14.41
CA ILE A 144 -0.82 0.96 14.02
C ILE A 144 -1.75 0.71 15.22
N HIS A 145 -1.47 -0.30 16.03
CA HIS A 145 -2.44 -0.78 17.02
C HIS A 145 -2.33 -0.14 18.39
N TYR A 146 -1.14 0.37 18.79
CA TYR A 146 -0.99 1.06 20.08
C TYR A 146 -1.33 2.55 20.03
N GLN A 147 -1.20 3.22 18.87
CA GLN A 147 -1.48 4.66 18.73
C GLN A 147 -2.94 5.01 18.44
N SER A 148 -3.90 4.11 18.65
CA SER A 148 -5.26 4.28 18.13
C SER A 148 -6.25 5.06 19.02
N ALA A 149 -7.51 4.71 18.97
CA ALA A 149 -8.71 5.40 19.46
C ALA A 149 -8.60 6.30 20.72
N GLY A 150 -7.91 5.90 21.77
CA GLY A 150 -7.78 6.71 23.00
C GLY A 150 -6.97 8.00 22.81
N VAL A 151 -5.99 7.99 21.90
CA VAL A 151 -5.20 9.19 21.56
C VAL A 151 -6.08 10.17 20.78
N LEU A 152 -6.89 9.68 19.84
CA LEU A 152 -7.83 10.50 19.06
C LEU A 152 -8.89 11.17 19.96
N GLU A 153 -9.50 10.43 20.88
CA GLU A 153 -10.49 10.99 21.81
C GLU A 153 -9.87 12.04 22.76
N ASN A 154 -8.67 11.78 23.26
CA ASN A 154 -7.96 12.72 24.12
C ASN A 154 -7.49 13.95 23.35
N LEU A 155 -6.99 13.79 22.13
CA LEU A 155 -6.61 14.91 21.26
C LEU A 155 -7.83 15.74 20.87
N THR A 156 -8.96 15.13 20.55
CA THR A 156 -10.18 15.86 20.20
C THR A 156 -10.77 16.60 21.41
N LYS A 157 -10.76 16.01 22.61
CA LYS A 157 -11.17 16.69 23.84
C LYS A 157 -10.20 17.82 24.20
N GLY A 158 -8.91 17.58 24.17
CA GLY A 158 -7.90 18.61 24.45
C GLY A 158 -7.88 19.77 23.46
N LEU A 159 -8.29 19.54 22.19
CA LEU A 159 -8.43 20.58 21.17
C LEU A 159 -9.75 21.38 21.30
N VAL A 160 -10.79 20.80 21.90
CA VAL A 160 -12.07 21.46 22.15
C VAL A 160 -12.04 22.23 23.47
N ASP A 161 -11.40 21.69 24.52
CA ASP A 161 -11.38 22.24 25.86
C ASP A 161 -10.14 23.12 26.14
N GLY A 162 -9.16 23.13 25.26
CA GLY A 162 -7.91 23.88 25.42
C GLY A 162 -7.95 25.24 24.72
N ASP A 163 -7.48 26.28 25.39
CA ASP A 163 -7.39 27.68 24.91
C ASP A 163 -6.55 27.87 23.62
N GLY A 164 -6.00 26.81 23.08
CA GLY A 164 -5.02 26.87 21.97
C GLY A 164 -5.61 26.99 20.56
N ILE A 165 -6.88 26.64 20.31
CA ILE A 165 -7.48 26.71 18.96
C ILE A 165 -8.68 27.64 18.93
N THR A 166 -9.37 27.84 20.05
CA THR A 166 -10.51 28.77 20.16
C THR A 166 -10.13 30.20 19.87
N ASP A 167 -8.91 30.64 20.21
CA ASP A 167 -8.44 32.02 19.96
C ASP A 167 -8.12 32.29 18.48
N PHE A 168 -7.94 31.27 17.65
CA PHE A 168 -7.57 31.40 16.23
C PHE A 168 -8.74 31.37 15.25
N VAL A 169 -9.94 30.97 15.69
CA VAL A 169 -11.14 30.87 14.84
C VAL A 169 -12.26 31.72 15.35
N GLU A 170 -12.05 33.01 15.50
CA GLU A 170 -13.16 33.96 15.47
C GLU A 170 -13.76 33.95 14.07
N TYR A 171 -15.01 33.49 13.97
CA TYR A 171 -15.79 33.47 12.74
C TYR A 171 -15.74 34.83 12.05
N GLY A 172 -15.10 34.89 10.86
CA GLY A 172 -15.16 36.07 9.99
C GLY A 172 -13.87 36.85 9.78
N ARG A 173 -12.76 36.53 10.43
CA ARG A 173 -11.44 37.12 10.08
C ARG A 173 -10.75 36.32 8.97
N GLU A 174 -10.24 37.04 7.98
CA GLU A 174 -9.32 36.45 6.98
C GLU A 174 -8.01 36.05 7.68
N ILE A 175 -7.83 34.74 7.87
CA ILE A 175 -6.59 34.16 8.41
C ILE A 175 -5.53 34.27 7.30
N SER A 176 -4.37 34.85 7.60
CA SER A 176 -3.28 34.95 6.63
C SER A 176 -2.71 33.57 6.29
N ASN A 177 -2.05 33.45 5.13
CA ASN A 177 -1.44 32.19 4.69
C ASN A 177 -0.32 31.70 5.63
N GLU A 178 0.39 32.64 6.26
CA GLU A 178 1.42 32.35 7.26
C GLU A 178 0.78 31.75 8.52
N GLN A 179 -0.29 32.36 9.02
CA GLN A 179 -1.04 31.88 10.17
C GLN A 179 -1.64 30.49 9.93
N LEU A 180 -2.16 30.23 8.70
CA LEU A 180 -2.68 28.90 8.33
C LEU A 180 -1.58 27.82 8.34
N LYS A 181 -0.40 28.14 7.86
CA LYS A 181 0.76 27.22 7.89
C LYS A 181 1.21 26.95 9.32
N GLU A 182 1.24 27.99 10.15
CA GLU A 182 1.62 27.90 11.55
C GLU A 182 0.66 27.00 12.32
N ILE A 183 -0.65 27.25 12.21
CA ILE A 183 -1.69 26.45 12.87
C ILE A 183 -1.68 25.00 12.37
N ALA A 184 -1.58 24.80 11.05
CA ALA A 184 -1.49 23.46 10.46
C ALA A 184 -0.19 22.72 10.82
N GLY A 185 0.82 23.43 11.27
CA GLY A 185 2.11 22.91 11.75
C GLY A 185 2.14 22.62 13.25
N THR A 186 1.12 23.00 14.01
CA THR A 186 1.09 22.72 15.45
C THR A 186 1.15 21.21 15.71
N GLU A 187 1.87 20.84 16.78
CA GLU A 187 2.04 19.42 17.15
C GLU A 187 0.70 18.71 17.30
N ALA A 188 -0.31 19.37 17.86
CA ALA A 188 -1.64 18.82 18.06
C ALA A 188 -2.34 18.45 16.74
N ILE A 189 -2.29 19.33 15.73
CA ILE A 189 -2.88 19.05 14.39
C ILE A 189 -2.09 17.99 13.65
N VAL A 190 -0.76 18.01 13.75
CA VAL A 190 0.11 16.99 13.16
C VAL A 190 -0.23 15.60 13.72
N GLN A 191 -0.34 15.50 15.05
CA GLN A 191 -0.70 14.26 15.74
C GLN A 191 -2.14 13.82 15.43
N LEU A 192 -3.09 14.74 15.36
CA LEU A 192 -4.47 14.45 14.99
C LEU A 192 -4.55 13.82 13.59
N VAL A 193 -3.91 14.43 12.60
CA VAL A 193 -3.90 13.91 11.23
C VAL A 193 -3.23 12.53 11.18
N ARG A 194 -2.05 12.37 11.80
CA ARG A 194 -1.36 11.10 11.85
C ARG A 194 -2.21 10.00 12.49
N SER A 195 -2.79 10.29 13.67
CA SER A 195 -3.63 9.33 14.38
C SER A 195 -4.90 8.97 13.61
N LEU A 196 -5.51 9.94 12.90
CA LEU A 196 -6.67 9.70 12.06
C LEU A 196 -6.34 8.73 10.90
N LEU A 197 -5.22 8.94 10.23
CA LEU A 197 -4.78 8.08 9.14
C LEU A 197 -4.45 6.66 9.64
N LEU A 198 -3.75 6.55 10.77
CA LEU A 198 -3.45 5.26 11.40
C LEU A 198 -4.72 4.54 11.88
N PHE A 199 -5.68 5.28 12.43
CA PHE A 199 -6.96 4.71 12.84
C PHE A 199 -7.75 4.14 11.66
N ALA A 200 -7.77 4.83 10.52
CA ALA A 200 -8.41 4.32 9.32
C ALA A 200 -7.74 3.04 8.78
N ILE A 201 -6.41 2.98 8.84
CA ILE A 201 -5.64 1.78 8.46
C ILE A 201 -5.98 0.62 9.39
N LYS A 202 -6.03 0.87 10.71
CA LYS A 202 -6.40 -0.12 11.73
C LYS A 202 -7.80 -0.69 11.49
N GLU A 203 -8.76 0.17 11.19
CA GLU A 203 -10.15 -0.20 10.91
C GLU A 203 -10.32 -0.81 9.51
N ARG A 204 -9.24 -0.97 8.74
CA ARG A 204 -9.24 -1.51 7.37
C ARG A 204 -10.17 -0.74 6.43
N ALA A 205 -10.27 0.56 6.63
CA ALA A 205 -11.06 1.42 5.77
C ALA A 205 -10.48 1.47 4.35
N SER A 206 -11.35 1.51 3.36
CA SER A 206 -10.97 1.81 1.98
C SER A 206 -10.87 3.31 1.71
N ASP A 207 -11.77 4.08 2.36
CA ASP A 207 -11.84 5.52 2.17
C ASP A 207 -12.12 6.23 3.52
N ILE A 208 -11.56 7.43 3.68
CA ILE A 208 -11.81 8.35 4.78
C ILE A 208 -12.55 9.56 4.22
N HIS A 209 -13.69 9.89 4.77
CA HIS A 209 -14.48 11.07 4.41
C HIS A 209 -14.44 12.08 5.54
N LEU A 210 -14.01 13.31 5.24
CA LEU A 210 -14.09 14.46 6.14
C LEU A 210 -15.16 15.40 5.59
N GLU A 211 -16.28 15.49 6.27
CA GLU A 211 -17.48 16.17 5.78
C GLU A 211 -17.84 17.32 6.70
N PRO A 212 -17.69 18.56 6.23
CA PRO A 212 -18.06 19.73 7.02
C PRO A 212 -19.58 19.94 7.03
N PHE A 213 -20.11 20.15 8.20
CA PHE A 213 -21.47 20.64 8.46
C PHE A 213 -21.42 22.03 9.07
N GLU A 214 -22.56 22.61 9.40
CA GLU A 214 -22.65 23.94 9.96
C GLU A 214 -21.88 24.06 11.28
N THR A 215 -22.07 23.13 12.21
CA THR A 215 -21.55 23.15 13.58
C THR A 215 -20.37 22.21 13.84
N HIS A 216 -20.15 21.24 12.97
CA HIS A 216 -19.17 20.19 13.21
C HIS A 216 -18.58 19.64 11.90
N VAL A 217 -17.58 18.76 12.01
CA VAL A 217 -17.04 17.97 10.91
C VAL A 217 -17.25 16.50 11.23
N GLN A 218 -17.93 15.78 10.35
CA GLN A 218 -18.05 14.33 10.47
C GLN A 218 -16.88 13.64 9.80
N VAL A 219 -16.30 12.67 10.52
CA VAL A 219 -15.31 11.75 9.98
C VAL A 219 -15.99 10.39 9.81
N ARG A 220 -16.13 9.96 8.57
CA ARG A 220 -16.70 8.66 8.22
C ARG A 220 -15.68 7.80 7.51
N PHE A 221 -15.64 6.52 7.84
CA PHE A 221 -14.82 5.54 7.16
C PHE A 221 -15.69 4.63 6.30
N ARG A 222 -15.20 4.28 5.13
CA ARG A 222 -15.78 3.21 4.33
C ARG A 222 -15.10 1.90 4.67
N ILE A 223 -15.85 0.97 5.29
CA ILE A 223 -15.39 -0.35 5.70
C ILE A 223 -16.31 -1.37 5.03
N ASP A 224 -15.75 -2.33 4.32
CA ASP A 224 -16.50 -3.36 3.58
C ASP A 224 -17.64 -2.81 2.70
N GLY A 225 -17.41 -1.63 2.11
CA GLY A 225 -18.37 -0.92 1.24
C GLY A 225 -19.34 0.02 1.96
N PHE A 226 -19.48 -0.08 3.28
CA PHE A 226 -20.40 0.75 4.07
C PHE A 226 -19.70 1.97 4.68
N LEU A 227 -20.40 3.11 4.69
CA LEU A 227 -19.91 4.32 5.36
C LEU A 227 -20.36 4.36 6.81
N GLU A 228 -19.41 4.31 7.72
CA GLU A 228 -19.62 4.36 9.16
C GLU A 228 -19.12 5.67 9.75
N LEU A 229 -19.91 6.29 10.63
CA LEU A 229 -19.48 7.43 11.41
C LEU A 229 -18.49 6.98 12.49
N LYS A 230 -17.30 7.57 12.48
CA LYS A 230 -16.23 7.24 13.45
C LYS A 230 -16.03 8.38 14.46
N LEU A 231 -16.06 9.64 14.03
CA LEU A 231 -15.80 10.79 14.88
C LEU A 231 -16.67 11.99 14.46
N ASN A 232 -17.01 12.82 15.44
CA ASN A 232 -17.49 14.19 15.24
C ASN A 232 -16.47 15.15 15.84
N LEU A 233 -15.92 16.02 15.00
CA LEU A 233 -14.94 17.03 15.40
C LEU A 233 -15.60 18.41 15.48
N GLY A 234 -15.15 19.26 16.40
CA GLY A 234 -15.59 20.64 16.47
C GLY A 234 -15.29 21.40 15.17
N LYS A 235 -16.16 22.33 14.79
CA LYS A 235 -16.02 23.11 13.54
C LYS A 235 -14.70 23.87 13.45
N ALA A 236 -14.18 24.35 14.59
CA ALA A 236 -12.91 25.07 14.68
C ALA A 236 -11.70 24.26 14.11
N ILE A 237 -11.75 22.93 14.20
CA ILE A 237 -10.67 22.05 13.72
C ILE A 237 -10.66 21.91 12.19
N HIS A 238 -11.76 22.25 11.51
CA HIS A 238 -11.93 22.02 10.07
C HIS A 238 -10.81 22.62 9.23
N ILE A 239 -10.58 23.93 9.36
CA ILE A 239 -9.59 24.66 8.56
C ILE A 239 -8.15 24.17 8.84
N PRO A 240 -7.70 24.06 10.10
CA PRO A 240 -6.38 23.51 10.41
C PRO A 240 -6.17 22.08 9.86
N LEU A 241 -7.16 21.22 10.02
CA LEU A 241 -7.11 19.82 9.55
C LEU A 241 -6.94 19.74 8.03
N ILE A 242 -7.74 20.48 7.27
CA ILE A 242 -7.66 20.53 5.81
C ILE A 242 -6.34 21.13 5.36
N SER A 243 -5.90 22.23 5.96
CA SER A 243 -4.62 22.87 5.61
C SER A 243 -3.46 21.90 5.81
N ARG A 244 -3.45 21.14 6.91
CA ARG A 244 -2.45 20.11 7.14
C ARG A 244 -2.47 19.00 6.09
N LEU A 245 -3.64 18.50 5.74
CA LEU A 245 -3.79 17.46 4.71
C LEU A 245 -3.37 17.96 3.33
N LYS A 246 -3.71 19.22 2.96
CA LYS A 246 -3.25 19.84 1.71
C LYS A 246 -1.71 20.01 1.68
N ILE A 247 -1.09 20.40 2.80
CA ILE A 247 0.37 20.46 2.92
C ILE A 247 1.00 19.09 2.66
N LEU A 248 0.46 18.04 3.28
CA LEU A 248 0.94 16.67 3.06
C LEU A 248 0.76 16.20 1.62
N ALA A 249 -0.33 16.62 0.97
CA ALA A 249 -0.61 16.32 -0.43
C ALA A 249 0.11 17.26 -1.42
N LYS A 250 0.88 18.25 -0.94
CA LYS A 250 1.59 19.28 -1.74
C LYS A 250 0.63 20.11 -2.60
N LEU A 251 -0.54 20.44 -2.07
CA LEU A 251 -1.59 21.22 -2.72
C LEU A 251 -1.61 22.68 -2.21
N ASP A 252 -2.34 23.52 -2.95
CA ASP A 252 -2.51 24.93 -2.58
C ASP A 252 -3.49 25.07 -1.39
N ILE A 253 -2.99 25.52 -0.26
CA ILE A 253 -3.77 25.76 0.97
C ILE A 253 -4.64 27.01 0.89
N THR A 254 -4.34 27.93 -0.04
CA THR A 254 -5.03 29.21 -0.19
C THR A 254 -6.28 29.09 -1.07
N GLU A 255 -6.24 28.19 -2.06
CA GLU A 255 -7.38 27.94 -2.94
C GLU A 255 -8.36 26.98 -2.26
N ARG A 256 -9.54 27.49 -1.94
CA ARG A 256 -10.62 26.75 -1.24
C ARG A 256 -11.90 26.65 -2.05
N ARG A 257 -11.93 27.27 -3.23
CA ARG A 257 -13.12 27.39 -4.09
C ARG A 257 -13.08 26.44 -5.27
N LYS A 258 -11.97 25.76 -5.49
CA LYS A 258 -11.77 24.80 -6.58
C LYS A 258 -11.44 23.42 -6.05
N PRO A 259 -11.91 22.35 -6.71
CA PRO A 259 -11.45 21.01 -6.42
C PRO A 259 -9.93 20.88 -6.61
N GLN A 260 -9.30 20.07 -5.76
CA GLN A 260 -7.89 19.74 -5.87
C GLN A 260 -7.69 18.24 -5.60
N ASP A 261 -6.80 17.61 -6.34
CA ASP A 261 -6.42 16.22 -6.19
C ASP A 261 -4.93 16.09 -5.92
N GLY A 262 -4.54 15.12 -5.09
CA GLY A 262 -3.15 14.92 -4.73
C GLY A 262 -2.91 13.56 -4.09
N ARG A 263 -1.70 13.40 -3.52
CA ARG A 263 -1.31 12.17 -2.82
C ARG A 263 -0.64 12.50 -1.51
N ILE A 264 -0.93 11.71 -0.49
CA ILE A 264 -0.27 11.76 0.81
C ILE A 264 0.46 10.44 1.00
N SER A 265 1.72 10.49 1.42
CA SER A 265 2.47 9.31 1.84
C SER A 265 2.68 9.36 3.35
N LEU A 266 2.15 8.36 4.05
CA LEU A 266 2.34 8.17 5.49
C LEU A 266 3.46 7.15 5.70
N ALA A 267 4.58 7.61 6.26
CA ALA A 267 5.65 6.71 6.65
C ALA A 267 5.28 5.96 7.95
N LEU A 268 5.40 4.64 7.92
CA LEU A 268 5.43 3.74 9.06
C LEU A 268 6.89 3.37 9.36
N ALA A 269 7.11 2.54 10.39
CA ALA A 269 8.46 2.13 10.80
C ALA A 269 9.27 1.51 9.64
N ASN A 270 8.64 0.69 8.79
CA ASN A 270 9.34 -0.07 7.75
C ASN A 270 8.73 0.05 6.35
N ARG A 271 7.63 0.78 6.19
CA ARG A 271 6.94 0.98 4.92
C ARG A 271 6.24 2.33 4.86
N SER A 272 5.73 2.70 3.71
CA SER A 272 4.82 3.85 3.57
C SER A 272 3.47 3.39 3.02
N ILE A 273 2.42 4.08 3.44
CA ILE A 273 1.07 3.90 2.92
C ILE A 273 0.70 5.15 2.15
N GLU A 274 0.26 5.00 0.92
CA GLU A 274 -0.20 6.11 0.09
C GLU A 274 -1.72 6.29 0.22
N PHE A 275 -2.14 7.56 0.21
CA PHE A 275 -3.53 7.97 0.16
C PHE A 275 -3.72 8.86 -1.06
N ARG A 276 -4.72 8.55 -1.88
CA ARG A 276 -5.21 9.48 -2.89
C ARG A 276 -6.13 10.48 -2.22
N PHE A 277 -5.78 11.75 -2.34
CA PHE A 277 -6.48 12.86 -1.76
C PHE A 277 -7.34 13.55 -2.81
N SER A 278 -8.59 13.84 -2.50
CA SER A 278 -9.46 14.67 -3.32
C SER A 278 -10.25 15.62 -2.42
N THR A 279 -10.33 16.89 -2.78
CA THR A 279 -11.15 17.89 -2.08
C THR A 279 -12.07 18.62 -3.03
N ILE A 280 -13.27 18.91 -2.54
CA ILE A 280 -14.27 19.72 -3.24
C ILE A 280 -14.84 20.80 -2.29
N PRO A 281 -15.12 22.02 -2.78
CA PRO A 281 -15.82 23.03 -2.00
C PRO A 281 -17.29 22.64 -1.78
N THR A 282 -17.79 22.86 -0.56
CA THR A 282 -19.20 22.74 -0.20
C THR A 282 -19.68 24.01 0.49
N ILE A 283 -20.98 24.12 0.75
CA ILE A 283 -21.56 25.29 1.43
C ILE A 283 -21.02 25.51 2.85
N HIS A 284 -20.54 24.45 3.50
CA HIS A 284 -20.00 24.49 4.85
C HIS A 284 -18.47 24.39 4.91
N GLY A 285 -17.78 24.51 3.77
CA GLY A 285 -16.33 24.40 3.64
C GLY A 285 -15.92 23.24 2.74
N GLU A 286 -14.63 22.93 2.69
CA GLU A 286 -14.13 21.85 1.81
C GLU A 286 -14.40 20.47 2.41
N LYS A 287 -15.00 19.59 1.60
CA LYS A 287 -15.09 18.17 1.87
C LYS A 287 -13.85 17.49 1.32
N ILE A 288 -13.30 16.52 2.06
CA ILE A 288 -12.16 15.71 1.65
C ILE A 288 -12.54 14.24 1.61
N VAL A 289 -12.02 13.54 0.61
CA VAL A 289 -12.00 12.08 0.55
C VAL A 289 -10.55 11.62 0.39
N LEU A 290 -10.12 10.74 1.28
CA LEU A 290 -8.83 10.05 1.19
C LEU A 290 -9.08 8.59 0.91
N ARG A 291 -8.69 8.11 -0.27
CA ARG A 291 -8.69 6.68 -0.58
C ARG A 291 -7.37 6.06 -0.15
N ILE A 292 -7.43 5.04 0.66
CA ILE A 292 -6.26 4.27 1.06
C ILE A 292 -5.88 3.41 -0.13
N MET A 293 -4.79 3.78 -0.78
CA MET A 293 -4.18 2.96 -1.82
C MET A 293 -3.49 1.84 -1.07
N GLY A 294 -3.95 0.61 -1.26
CA GLY A 294 -3.55 -0.56 -0.48
C GLY A 294 -2.06 -0.56 -0.16
N HIS A 295 -1.67 -1.33 0.82
CA HIS A 295 -0.28 -1.39 1.27
C HIS A 295 0.67 -1.30 0.08
N VAL A 296 1.49 -0.24 0.03
CA VAL A 296 2.76 -0.29 -0.69
C VAL A 296 3.73 -1.17 0.13
N VAL A 297 3.27 -2.35 0.52
CA VAL A 297 4.09 -3.52 0.34
C VAL A 297 4.02 -3.70 -1.17
N GLU A 298 5.10 -3.60 -1.86
CA GLU A 298 5.26 -4.21 -3.16
C GLU A 298 4.66 -5.61 -3.04
N GLN A 299 3.35 -5.74 -3.30
CA GLN A 299 2.83 -7.07 -3.58
C GLN A 299 3.63 -7.44 -4.82
N PRO A 300 4.49 -8.43 -4.74
CA PRO A 300 5.28 -8.79 -5.88
C PRO A 300 4.27 -9.04 -7.00
N ILE A 301 4.45 -8.33 -8.10
CA ILE A 301 3.61 -8.53 -9.28
C ILE A 301 3.62 -10.04 -9.52
N PRO A 302 2.47 -10.73 -9.49
CA PRO A 302 2.42 -12.17 -9.63
C PRO A 302 3.03 -12.57 -10.99
N ASN A 303 3.57 -13.75 -11.07
CA ASN A 303 3.96 -14.31 -12.36
C ASN A 303 2.69 -14.62 -13.17
N ILE A 304 2.78 -14.62 -14.48
CA ILE A 304 1.62 -14.86 -15.35
C ILE A 304 0.95 -16.22 -15.07
N GLU A 305 1.74 -17.20 -14.61
CA GLU A 305 1.31 -18.54 -14.20
C GLU A 305 0.43 -18.52 -12.93
N GLU A 306 0.59 -17.53 -12.09
CA GLU A 306 -0.10 -17.41 -10.79
C GLU A 306 -1.47 -16.72 -10.91
N LEU A 307 -1.81 -16.19 -12.10
CA LEU A 307 -3.08 -15.45 -12.34
C LEU A 307 -4.31 -16.35 -12.45
N GLY A 308 -4.16 -17.68 -12.41
CA GLY A 308 -5.27 -18.62 -12.45
C GLY A 308 -5.84 -18.86 -13.86
N PHE A 309 -5.11 -18.56 -14.91
CA PHE A 309 -5.48 -18.98 -16.26
C PHE A 309 -5.57 -20.51 -16.38
N SER A 310 -6.53 -21.01 -17.18
CA SER A 310 -6.47 -22.41 -17.60
C SER A 310 -5.20 -22.65 -18.43
N HIS A 311 -4.71 -23.90 -18.47
CA HIS A 311 -3.48 -24.24 -19.19
C HIS A 311 -3.53 -23.77 -20.67
N GLU A 312 -4.66 -23.99 -21.33
CA GLU A 312 -4.87 -23.57 -22.72
C GLU A 312 -4.81 -22.04 -22.88
N ASN A 313 -5.47 -21.29 -22.00
CA ASN A 313 -5.49 -19.83 -22.05
C ASN A 313 -4.12 -19.25 -21.71
N LEU A 314 -3.41 -19.83 -20.76
CA LEU A 314 -2.04 -19.42 -20.43
C LEU A 314 -1.10 -19.54 -21.63
N GLN A 315 -1.19 -20.65 -22.37
CA GLN A 315 -0.42 -20.83 -23.59
C GLN A 315 -0.73 -19.74 -24.64
N LYS A 316 -2.01 -19.49 -24.89
CA LYS A 316 -2.45 -18.43 -25.83
C LYS A 316 -1.93 -17.05 -25.41
N VAL A 317 -2.00 -16.71 -24.12
CA VAL A 317 -1.49 -15.43 -23.61
C VAL A 317 0.02 -15.34 -23.79
N LYS A 318 0.76 -16.43 -23.53
CA LYS A 318 2.21 -16.47 -23.77
C LYS A 318 2.59 -16.31 -25.24
N GLU A 319 1.82 -16.90 -26.15
CA GLU A 319 1.99 -16.72 -27.60
C GLU A 319 1.72 -15.28 -28.01
N LEU A 320 0.65 -14.66 -27.53
CA LEU A 320 0.32 -13.24 -27.80
C LEU A 320 1.43 -12.29 -27.31
N MET A 321 2.03 -12.55 -26.15
CA MET A 321 3.14 -11.74 -25.63
C MET A 321 4.44 -11.87 -26.43
N GLN A 322 4.57 -12.88 -27.26
CA GLN A 322 5.73 -13.10 -28.15
C GLN A 322 5.54 -12.48 -29.53
N THR A 323 4.35 -11.94 -29.84
CA THR A 323 4.14 -11.27 -31.12
C THR A 323 4.99 -10.00 -31.21
N PRO A 324 5.62 -9.75 -32.35
CA PRO A 324 6.50 -8.58 -32.48
C PRO A 324 5.75 -7.24 -32.44
N ASN A 325 4.46 -7.25 -32.83
CA ASN A 325 3.62 -6.06 -32.90
C ASN A 325 2.15 -6.43 -32.80
N GLY A 326 1.32 -5.46 -32.43
CA GLY A 326 -0.12 -5.63 -32.29
C GLY A 326 -0.65 -4.86 -31.07
N VAL A 327 -1.96 -4.95 -30.83
CA VAL A 327 -2.59 -4.41 -29.63
C VAL A 327 -3.21 -5.53 -28.82
N ILE A 328 -2.85 -5.62 -27.55
CA ILE A 328 -3.47 -6.54 -26.58
C ILE A 328 -4.34 -5.71 -25.64
N PHE A 329 -5.64 -5.94 -25.66
CA PHE A 329 -6.60 -5.31 -24.74
C PHE A 329 -6.90 -6.24 -23.56
N VAL A 330 -6.76 -5.72 -22.35
CA VAL A 330 -7.22 -6.38 -21.12
C VAL A 330 -8.46 -5.64 -20.62
N THR A 331 -9.61 -6.32 -20.63
CA THR A 331 -10.91 -5.71 -20.42
C THR A 331 -11.63 -6.24 -19.20
N GLY A 332 -12.54 -5.45 -18.64
CA GLY A 332 -13.35 -5.84 -17.50
C GLY A 332 -13.74 -4.66 -16.61
N PRO A 333 -14.62 -4.87 -15.62
CA PRO A 333 -15.02 -3.85 -14.67
C PRO A 333 -13.87 -3.44 -13.73
N THR A 334 -14.09 -2.38 -12.95
CA THR A 334 -13.15 -1.98 -11.90
C THR A 334 -12.97 -3.13 -10.88
N GLY A 335 -11.72 -3.39 -10.48
CA GLY A 335 -11.41 -4.47 -9.53
C GLY A 335 -11.31 -5.88 -10.13
N SER A 336 -11.48 -6.07 -11.45
CA SER A 336 -11.39 -7.38 -12.11
C SER A 336 -9.95 -7.91 -12.31
N GLY A 337 -8.93 -7.18 -11.88
CA GLY A 337 -7.53 -7.58 -12.02
C GLY A 337 -6.84 -7.16 -13.32
N LYS A 338 -7.42 -6.23 -14.11
CA LYS A 338 -6.80 -5.74 -15.36
C LYS A 338 -5.37 -5.28 -15.18
N THR A 339 -5.15 -4.37 -14.23
CA THR A 339 -3.83 -3.83 -13.92
C THR A 339 -2.86 -4.94 -13.52
N THR A 340 -3.27 -5.82 -12.62
CA THR A 340 -2.45 -6.97 -12.20
C THR A 340 -2.06 -7.85 -13.38
N THR A 341 -3.01 -8.14 -14.28
CA THR A 341 -2.75 -8.94 -15.49
C THR A 341 -1.73 -8.26 -16.40
N LEU A 342 -1.91 -6.95 -16.71
CA LEU A 342 -0.98 -6.21 -17.56
C LEU A 342 0.43 -6.15 -16.97
N PHE A 343 0.55 -5.89 -15.66
CA PHE A 343 1.86 -5.84 -15.02
C PHE A 343 2.52 -7.23 -14.94
N SER A 344 1.75 -8.31 -14.79
CA SER A 344 2.27 -9.68 -14.89
C SER A 344 2.77 -9.99 -16.31
N MET A 345 2.07 -9.51 -17.34
CA MET A 345 2.53 -9.60 -18.73
C MET A 345 3.82 -8.81 -18.94
N LEU A 346 3.88 -7.54 -18.48
CA LEU A 346 5.10 -6.73 -18.57
C LEU A 346 6.28 -7.39 -17.85
N LYS A 347 6.06 -7.95 -16.66
CA LYS A 347 7.08 -8.68 -15.92
C LYS A 347 7.62 -9.87 -16.70
N HIS A 348 6.78 -10.58 -17.42
CA HIS A 348 7.16 -11.70 -18.27
C HIS A 348 7.98 -11.27 -19.51
N ILE A 349 7.59 -10.13 -20.12
CA ILE A 349 8.24 -9.56 -21.31
C ILE A 349 9.54 -8.85 -20.97
N ASN A 350 9.65 -8.24 -19.77
CA ASN A 350 10.79 -7.42 -19.35
C ASN A 350 12.08 -8.25 -19.27
N LYS A 351 12.87 -8.16 -20.32
CA LYS A 351 14.16 -8.84 -20.47
C LYS A 351 15.22 -7.84 -20.91
N PRO A 352 16.51 -8.09 -20.58
CA PRO A 352 17.59 -7.28 -21.13
C PRO A 352 17.50 -7.24 -22.66
N GLY A 353 17.51 -6.06 -23.24
CA GLY A 353 17.42 -5.85 -24.69
C GLY A 353 16.01 -5.53 -25.21
N ILE A 354 14.99 -5.45 -24.36
CA ILE A 354 13.63 -4.98 -24.72
C ILE A 354 13.40 -3.61 -24.10
N ASN A 355 13.09 -2.62 -24.92
CA ASN A 355 12.78 -1.27 -24.46
C ASN A 355 11.27 -1.15 -24.19
N ILE A 356 10.89 -1.02 -22.92
CA ILE A 356 9.50 -0.92 -22.46
C ILE A 356 9.23 0.50 -21.94
N LEU A 357 8.21 1.14 -22.50
CA LEU A 357 7.72 2.44 -22.05
C LEU A 357 6.28 2.31 -21.57
N THR A 358 5.93 3.02 -20.49
CA THR A 358 4.53 3.07 -20.00
C THR A 358 4.07 4.50 -19.83
N ILE A 359 2.77 4.73 -20.09
CA ILE A 359 2.04 5.94 -19.70
C ILE A 359 0.81 5.54 -18.87
N GLU A 360 0.70 6.07 -17.67
CA GLU A 360 -0.25 5.62 -16.64
C GLU A 360 -0.89 6.78 -15.90
N ASP A 361 -2.10 6.57 -15.36
CA ASP A 361 -2.83 7.58 -14.58
C ASP A 361 -3.53 6.94 -13.36
N PRO A 362 -2.80 6.76 -12.26
CA PRO A 362 -1.37 6.94 -12.01
C PRO A 362 -0.53 5.65 -12.23
N VAL A 363 0.80 5.74 -12.05
CA VAL A 363 1.68 4.56 -11.95
C VAL A 363 1.32 3.78 -10.68
N GLU A 364 0.83 2.54 -10.85
CA GLU A 364 0.38 1.67 -9.74
C GLU A 364 1.52 0.83 -9.16
N TYR A 365 2.42 0.33 -10.02
CA TYR A 365 3.56 -0.51 -9.62
C TYR A 365 4.83 0.07 -10.21
N LYS A 366 5.87 0.21 -9.39
CA LYS A 366 7.20 0.57 -9.89
C LYS A 366 7.93 -0.69 -10.34
N MET A 367 8.45 -0.69 -11.56
CA MET A 367 9.17 -1.82 -12.14
C MET A 367 10.58 -1.41 -12.55
N GLU A 368 11.55 -2.19 -12.10
CA GLU A 368 12.93 -2.03 -12.56
C GLU A 368 13.05 -2.44 -14.04
N GLY A 369 13.83 -1.70 -14.80
CA GLY A 369 14.05 -1.96 -16.24
C GLY A 369 12.94 -1.44 -17.16
N ILE A 370 11.94 -0.72 -16.64
CA ILE A 370 10.84 -0.10 -17.41
C ILE A 370 10.85 1.42 -17.21
N ASN A 371 10.70 2.15 -18.28
CA ASN A 371 10.59 3.62 -18.23
C ASN A 371 9.10 4.01 -18.10
N GLN A 372 8.71 4.38 -16.88
CA GLN A 372 7.31 4.65 -16.55
C GLN A 372 7.05 6.15 -16.51
N VAL A 373 6.08 6.61 -17.31
CA VAL A 373 5.61 8.00 -17.36
C VAL A 373 4.24 8.09 -16.70
N GLN A 374 4.04 9.11 -15.87
CA GLN A 374 2.75 9.39 -15.29
C GLN A 374 2.11 10.59 -15.96
N VAL A 375 0.83 10.49 -16.29
CA VAL A 375 -0.01 11.59 -16.78
C VAL A 375 0.09 12.78 -15.82
N ASN A 376 0.28 13.98 -16.39
CA ASN A 376 0.29 15.24 -15.64
C ASN A 376 -0.46 16.33 -16.42
N PRO A 377 -1.77 16.50 -16.18
CA PRO A 377 -2.58 17.48 -16.89
C PRO A 377 -2.14 18.93 -16.69
N HIS A 378 -1.47 19.25 -15.57
CA HIS A 378 -1.04 20.61 -15.28
C HIS A 378 0.02 21.13 -16.26
N ILE A 379 0.78 20.23 -16.88
CA ILE A 379 1.81 20.56 -17.88
C ILE A 379 1.42 20.07 -19.29
N GLY A 380 0.17 19.64 -19.49
CA GLY A 380 -0.32 19.12 -20.77
C GLY A 380 0.24 17.74 -21.17
N LEU A 381 0.77 16.97 -20.20
CA LEU A 381 1.24 15.60 -20.43
C LEU A 381 0.08 14.62 -20.25
N ASP A 382 -0.64 14.36 -21.33
CA ASP A 382 -1.72 13.38 -21.42
C ASP A 382 -1.29 12.09 -22.14
N PHE A 383 -2.21 11.12 -22.25
CA PHE A 383 -1.96 9.85 -22.93
C PHE A 383 -1.52 10.01 -24.38
N ALA A 384 -2.22 10.87 -25.15
CA ALA A 384 -1.95 11.08 -26.56
C ALA A 384 -0.59 11.75 -26.79
N THR A 385 -0.27 12.77 -25.99
CA THR A 385 1.00 13.50 -26.06
C THR A 385 2.19 12.60 -25.72
N ALA A 386 2.09 11.82 -24.66
CA ALA A 386 3.12 10.87 -24.26
C ALA A 386 3.32 9.79 -25.34
N LEU A 387 2.24 9.19 -25.83
CA LEU A 387 2.28 8.11 -26.81
C LEU A 387 2.94 8.57 -28.13
N ARG A 388 2.63 9.79 -28.62
CA ARG A 388 3.34 10.36 -29.77
C ARG A 388 4.85 10.52 -29.52
N SER A 389 5.23 10.81 -28.29
CA SER A 389 6.65 10.95 -27.93
C SER A 389 7.32 9.59 -27.84
N PHE A 390 6.64 8.57 -27.37
CA PHE A 390 7.15 7.21 -27.28
C PHE A 390 7.58 6.64 -28.63
N LEU A 391 6.82 6.91 -29.69
CA LEU A 391 7.17 6.48 -31.05
C LEU A 391 8.53 7.01 -31.56
N ARG A 392 9.15 7.96 -30.87
CA ARG A 392 10.49 8.49 -31.16
C ARG A 392 11.54 8.03 -30.15
N GLN A 393 11.17 7.14 -29.23
CA GLN A 393 12.05 6.62 -28.17
C GLN A 393 12.45 5.16 -28.40
N ASP A 394 12.26 4.66 -29.63
CA ASP A 394 12.62 3.29 -30.07
C ASP A 394 12.05 2.19 -29.11
N PRO A 395 10.74 2.20 -28.81
CA PRO A 395 10.16 1.20 -27.93
C PRO A 395 9.89 -0.09 -28.67
N ASP A 396 10.12 -1.22 -28.01
CA ASP A 396 9.62 -2.53 -28.46
C ASP A 396 8.19 -2.76 -27.93
N VAL A 397 7.94 -2.36 -26.68
CA VAL A 397 6.66 -2.55 -25.99
C VAL A 397 6.19 -1.25 -25.36
N ILE A 398 4.92 -0.93 -25.55
CA ILE A 398 4.27 0.23 -24.96
C ILE A 398 3.10 -0.23 -24.09
N LEU A 399 3.09 0.14 -22.79
CA LEU A 399 1.89 0.05 -21.99
C LEU A 399 1.16 1.39 -21.99
N LEU A 400 -0.06 1.39 -22.44
CA LEU A 400 -0.99 2.49 -22.35
C LEU A 400 -2.03 2.15 -21.26
N GLY A 401 -2.00 2.87 -20.13
CA GLY A 401 -2.82 2.56 -18.96
C GLY A 401 -4.28 2.32 -19.31
N GLU A 402 -4.87 3.22 -20.11
CA GLU A 402 -6.21 3.05 -20.65
C GLU A 402 -6.42 3.87 -21.93
N VAL A 403 -7.39 3.47 -22.72
CA VAL A 403 -7.89 4.24 -23.88
C VAL A 403 -9.19 4.92 -23.49
N ARG A 404 -9.16 6.27 -23.40
CA ARG A 404 -10.35 7.10 -23.05
C ARG A 404 -11.00 7.76 -24.24
N ASP A 405 -10.24 8.02 -25.29
CA ASP A 405 -10.67 8.82 -26.44
C ASP A 405 -10.18 8.24 -27.78
N VAL A 406 -10.82 8.71 -28.86
CA VAL A 406 -10.56 8.24 -30.24
C VAL A 406 -9.14 8.60 -30.70
N GLU A 407 -8.60 9.72 -30.25
CA GLU A 407 -7.25 10.17 -30.63
C GLU A 407 -6.19 9.19 -30.08
N THR A 408 -6.28 8.87 -28.78
CA THR A 408 -5.41 7.88 -28.14
C THR A 408 -5.54 6.51 -28.79
N ALA A 409 -6.76 6.08 -29.14
CA ALA A 409 -7.01 4.81 -29.83
C ALA A 409 -6.33 4.76 -31.21
N LYS A 410 -6.42 5.84 -31.98
CA LYS A 410 -5.76 5.95 -33.29
C LYS A 410 -4.25 5.85 -33.20
N ILE A 411 -3.64 6.57 -32.24
CA ILE A 411 -2.18 6.55 -32.07
C ILE A 411 -1.71 5.16 -31.61
N ALA A 412 -2.44 4.51 -30.68
CA ALA A 412 -2.15 3.15 -30.24
C ALA A 412 -2.21 2.14 -31.41
N SER A 413 -3.25 2.23 -32.24
CA SER A 413 -3.37 1.40 -33.45
C SER A 413 -2.25 1.66 -34.44
N GLN A 414 -1.85 2.92 -34.62
CA GLN A 414 -0.74 3.32 -35.48
C GLN A 414 0.59 2.75 -34.97
N ALA A 415 0.84 2.82 -33.67
CA ALA A 415 2.01 2.22 -33.02
C ALA A 415 2.10 0.70 -33.31
N ALA A 416 0.98 0.00 -33.15
CA ALA A 416 0.90 -1.42 -33.44
C ALA A 416 1.18 -1.75 -34.90
N LEU A 417 0.64 -0.96 -35.84
CA LEU A 417 0.87 -1.15 -37.28
C LEU A 417 2.32 -0.85 -37.68
N THR A 418 3.02 -0.01 -36.93
CA THR A 418 4.41 0.39 -37.21
C THR A 418 5.45 -0.46 -36.50
N GLY A 419 5.07 -1.59 -35.91
CA GLY A 419 6.01 -2.57 -35.40
C GLY A 419 6.14 -2.69 -33.88
N HIS A 420 5.25 -2.05 -33.10
CA HIS A 420 5.31 -2.05 -31.64
C HIS A 420 4.23 -2.95 -31.03
N LEU A 421 4.55 -3.63 -29.94
CA LEU A 421 3.55 -4.32 -29.13
C LEU A 421 2.93 -3.35 -28.12
N VAL A 422 1.62 -3.10 -28.26
CA VAL A 422 0.87 -2.19 -27.38
C VAL A 422 -0.02 -2.99 -26.44
N LEU A 423 0.16 -2.77 -25.14
CA LEU A 423 -0.68 -3.34 -24.07
C LEU A 423 -1.57 -2.24 -23.52
N THR A 424 -2.87 -2.47 -23.37
CA THR A 424 -3.78 -1.43 -22.85
C THR A 424 -5.01 -1.99 -22.15
N THR A 425 -5.74 -1.12 -21.43
CA THR A 425 -7.05 -1.47 -20.87
C THR A 425 -8.18 -0.69 -21.51
N MET A 426 -9.34 -1.29 -21.47
CA MET A 426 -10.62 -0.62 -21.68
C MET A 426 -11.63 -0.95 -20.59
N HIS A 427 -12.45 0.02 -20.22
CA HIS A 427 -13.57 -0.16 -19.31
C HIS A 427 -14.82 -0.59 -20.06
N THR A 428 -14.92 -1.89 -20.33
CA THR A 428 -16.12 -2.49 -20.96
C THR A 428 -16.58 -3.69 -20.16
N ASN A 429 -17.87 -3.97 -20.22
CA ASN A 429 -18.44 -5.12 -19.50
C ASN A 429 -18.17 -6.46 -20.23
N ASN A 430 -17.78 -6.40 -21.50
CA ASN A 430 -17.36 -7.56 -22.30
C ASN A 430 -16.50 -7.13 -23.50
N SER A 431 -15.71 -8.07 -24.04
CA SER A 431 -14.80 -7.84 -25.17
C SER A 431 -15.50 -7.44 -26.49
N PHE A 432 -16.79 -7.75 -26.66
CA PHE A 432 -17.53 -7.37 -27.88
C PHE A 432 -17.89 -5.89 -27.92
N GLN A 433 -18.10 -5.25 -26.77
CA GLN A 433 -18.39 -3.82 -26.69
C GLN A 433 -17.19 -2.93 -27.04
N GLU A 434 -15.98 -3.49 -27.08
CA GLU A 434 -14.77 -2.75 -27.44
C GLU A 434 -14.70 -2.45 -28.91
N VAL A 435 -15.09 -3.42 -29.76
CA VAL A 435 -15.12 -3.24 -31.24
C VAL A 435 -16.02 -2.06 -31.60
N THR A 436 -17.16 -1.93 -30.91
CA THR A 436 -18.12 -0.83 -31.14
C THR A 436 -17.62 0.53 -30.61
N ARG A 437 -16.64 0.58 -29.73
CA ARG A 437 -16.01 1.82 -29.21
C ARG A 437 -14.81 2.27 -30.05
N LEU A 438 -14.20 1.35 -30.79
CA LEU A 438 -13.04 1.62 -31.65
C LEU A 438 -13.46 2.03 -33.08
N VAL A 439 -14.71 1.74 -33.46
CA VAL A 439 -15.34 2.14 -34.72
C VAL A 439 -16.18 3.41 -34.52
#